data_bd1724b557c8567fe721250720352f4a
#
_entry.id   bd1724b557c8567fe721250720352f4a
#
_cell.length_a   1.000
_cell.length_b   1.000
_cell.length_c   1.000
_cell.angle_alpha   90.00
_cell.angle_beta   90.00
_cell.angle_gamma   90.00
#
_symmetry.space_group_name_H-M   'P 1'
#
loop_
_entity.id
_entity.type
_entity.pdbx_description
1 polymer ?
#
loop_
_entity_poly.entity_id
_entity_poly.type
_entity_poly.pdbx_seq_one_letter_code
_entity_poly.pdbx_strand_id
1 'polypeptide(L)'
;MKTDNSIFNLKTLFLLGIGVLLFHACSDDDKASFEQTRLFRPVLNEPLYAEGNTIIADMGNLKEAIGYTLEVSRDTFATVEYTIETDTGYVEINKDLTGQELFWNTLYQVRATAHASDPEYDSKVSDLGNVKTERFPSILNIPETYDVTDVAARVTWTVAGSPVTGIKVFAPDDLYLEDPLFDEVAVPEEGRETGEAIVEGLEPETEYQVAIYSDEELRGWVNYTTREALPSGENVIDLRESDDPMVLGETLQTAADGSIILLKRGMVYDMSQPPLLERSVEIRGGYGFVPELPTIEMGHHKGFDIADTGVESVVFNGVAIKGPFDGSFLFYLNSNGTLGELRYENCKIGPLRGGVRTKDGAGTIDKITMNNIVVDSLESYNLIYMEKSDWTIGDIHISNSTFSNIGSSFIRSNSVNDTRSIIVESSTFYEVAHSGRNIFDWGQDGVNVTDGIVLRNNIWGRGWNTAGEEDYGIKGFNGLENTSFTLENNWGTEDLDIYSNEIPGFPNFTYGGPSEDLWVAPDNSDFNFGDSSFSGKYNAGDPRWRAEL
;
A
#
# COMPACT_ATOMS: atom_id res chain seq x y z
N MET A 1 -74.47 6.04 91.31
CA MET A 1 -73.57 7.00 91.88
C MET A 1 -72.81 7.71 90.77
N LYS A 2 -73.25 8.91 90.45
CA LYS A 2 -72.50 10.12 90.24
C LYS A 2 -71.13 9.92 89.53
N THR A 3 -70.74 10.54 88.49
CA THR A 3 -70.81 11.86 87.95
C THR A 3 -69.99 11.78 86.63
N ASP A 4 -70.03 12.51 85.61
CA ASP A 4 -70.16 13.93 85.45
C ASP A 4 -70.23 14.31 83.95
N ASN A 5 -71.13 15.15 83.61
CA ASN A 5 -71.28 15.81 82.31
C ASN A 5 -70.42 17.05 82.26
N SER A 6 -69.23 17.11 81.70
CA SER A 6 -68.62 18.39 81.41
C SER A 6 -67.55 18.38 80.29
N ILE A 7 -67.38 17.35 79.53
CA ILE A 7 -66.30 17.30 78.41
C ILE A 7 -66.88 17.51 77.04
N PHE A 8 -68.22 17.62 76.92
CA PHE A 8 -68.81 17.69 75.59
C PHE A 8 -68.86 19.06 74.90
N ASN A 9 -68.63 20.16 75.65
CA ASN A 9 -68.71 21.51 75.10
C ASN A 9 -67.42 22.13 74.61
N LEU A 10 -66.26 21.64 74.94
CA LEU A 10 -64.97 22.25 74.58
C LEU A 10 -64.42 21.64 73.25
N LYS A 11 -64.69 20.35 73.02
CA LYS A 11 -64.27 19.69 71.79
C LYS A 11 -65.12 20.11 70.52
N THR A 12 -66.41 20.38 70.74
CA THR A 12 -67.28 20.83 69.62
C THR A 12 -67.02 22.26 69.21
N LEU A 13 -66.62 23.13 70.16
CA LEU A 13 -66.21 24.52 69.81
C LEU A 13 -64.85 24.58 69.09
N PHE A 14 -63.94 23.68 69.44
CA PHE A 14 -62.61 23.59 68.80
C PHE A 14 -62.68 22.99 67.38
N LEU A 15 -63.58 22.06 67.13
CA LEU A 15 -63.82 21.50 65.82
C LEU A 15 -64.55 22.48 64.89
N LEU A 16 -65.43 23.33 65.39
CA LEU A 16 -66.09 24.39 64.59
C LEU A 16 -65.11 25.53 64.24
N GLY A 17 -64.17 25.85 65.14
CA GLY A 17 -63.12 26.84 64.89
C GLY A 17 -62.08 26.43 63.86
N ILE A 18 -61.74 25.14 63.81
CA ILE A 18 -60.85 24.56 62.82
C ILE A 18 -61.54 24.42 61.48
N GLY A 19 -62.85 24.12 61.44
CA GLY A 19 -63.62 24.03 60.18
C GLY A 19 -63.77 25.36 59.46
N VAL A 20 -63.86 26.49 60.18
CA VAL A 20 -63.99 27.84 59.61
C VAL A 20 -62.61 28.36 59.13
N LEU A 21 -61.51 27.94 59.74
CA LEU A 21 -60.16 28.31 59.29
C LEU A 21 -59.70 27.55 58.01
N LEU A 22 -60.32 26.39 57.69
CA LEU A 22 -60.01 25.63 56.47
C LEU A 22 -60.75 26.12 55.23
N PHE A 23 -61.79 26.98 55.36
CA PHE A 23 -62.52 27.50 54.21
C PHE A 23 -62.09 28.91 53.74
N HIS A 24 -61.05 29.50 54.35
CA HIS A 24 -60.50 30.77 53.94
C HIS A 24 -59.09 30.65 53.30
N ALA A 25 -58.66 29.45 52.96
CA ALA A 25 -57.36 29.20 52.34
C ALA A 25 -57.43 28.77 50.87
N CYS A 26 -58.48 29.17 50.15
CA CYS A 26 -58.57 28.96 48.71
C CYS A 26 -59.35 30.12 48.06
N SER A 27 -58.75 31.28 47.95
CA SER A 27 -59.06 32.27 46.95
C SER A 27 -57.90 33.29 46.88
N ASP A 28 -56.77 32.82 46.41
CA ASP A 28 -55.88 33.62 45.65
C ASP A 28 -55.68 32.91 44.33
N ASP A 29 -56.37 33.38 43.32
CA ASP A 29 -56.01 33.20 41.91
C ASP A 29 -54.70 33.95 41.63
N ASP A 30 -53.66 33.67 42.40
CA ASP A 30 -52.33 33.89 41.97
C ASP A 30 -52.05 32.77 40.92
N LYS A 31 -52.45 33.03 39.67
CA LYS A 31 -51.72 32.42 38.57
C LYS A 31 -50.29 32.75 38.81
N ALA A 32 -49.54 31.81 39.41
CA ALA A 32 -48.09 31.86 39.40
C ALA A 32 -47.70 32.01 37.91
N SER A 33 -47.45 33.22 37.50
CA SER A 33 -46.79 33.47 36.21
C SER A 33 -45.40 32.89 36.41
N PHE A 34 -45.20 31.65 36.01
CA PHE A 34 -43.89 31.12 35.91
C PHE A 34 -43.15 31.99 34.90
N GLU A 35 -42.07 32.64 35.35
CA GLU A 35 -41.21 33.34 34.43
C GLU A 35 -40.79 32.35 33.36
N GLN A 36 -41.01 32.74 32.07
CA GLN A 36 -40.61 31.90 30.96
C GLN A 36 -39.09 31.68 31.06
N THR A 37 -38.68 30.45 31.10
CA THR A 37 -37.29 30.08 31.20
C THR A 37 -36.80 29.57 29.84
N ARG A 38 -35.50 29.70 29.59
CA ARG A 38 -34.85 29.18 28.40
C ARG A 38 -35.14 27.71 28.22
N LEU A 39 -35.40 27.27 26.99
CA LEU A 39 -35.62 25.86 26.64
C LEU A 39 -34.41 25.01 27.05
N PHE A 40 -34.66 23.75 27.41
CA PHE A 40 -33.61 22.77 27.56
C PHE A 40 -32.93 22.51 26.21
N ARG A 41 -31.65 22.09 26.27
CA ARG A 41 -30.94 21.65 25.08
C ARG A 41 -31.60 20.41 24.52
N PRO A 42 -31.69 20.28 23.19
CA PRO A 42 -32.08 19.02 22.55
C PRO A 42 -31.22 17.86 23.05
N VAL A 43 -31.82 16.72 23.29
CA VAL A 43 -31.15 15.49 23.71
C VAL A 43 -31.67 14.36 22.83
N LEU A 44 -30.76 13.52 22.38
CA LEU A 44 -31.12 12.34 21.60
C LEU A 44 -31.82 11.31 22.45
N ASN A 45 -32.86 10.66 21.90
CA ASN A 45 -33.48 9.47 22.45
C ASN A 45 -32.58 8.24 22.28
N GLU A 46 -31.87 8.17 21.14
CA GLU A 46 -30.87 7.16 20.81
C GLU A 46 -29.64 7.84 20.19
N PRO A 47 -28.44 7.30 20.32
CA PRO A 47 -27.27 7.85 19.65
C PRO A 47 -27.50 8.06 18.14
N LEU A 48 -26.88 9.07 17.53
CA LEU A 48 -26.90 9.25 16.08
C LEU A 48 -26.48 7.95 15.38
N TYR A 49 -27.23 7.57 14.35
CA TYR A 49 -26.86 6.44 13.51
C TYR A 49 -27.08 6.78 12.04
N ALA A 50 -26.53 5.98 11.15
CA ALA A 50 -26.70 6.14 9.71
C ALA A 50 -27.39 4.92 9.10
N GLU A 51 -28.23 5.16 8.11
CA GLU A 51 -28.76 4.16 7.18
C GLU A 51 -28.28 4.55 5.78
N GLY A 52 -27.35 3.80 5.25
CA GLY A 52 -26.63 4.20 4.04
C GLY A 52 -25.85 5.51 4.25
N ASN A 53 -26.17 6.53 3.45
CA ASN A 53 -25.63 7.88 3.60
C ASN A 53 -26.65 8.88 4.21
N THR A 54 -27.74 8.40 4.79
CA THR A 54 -28.69 9.21 5.56
C THR A 54 -28.34 9.16 7.04
N ILE A 55 -28.29 10.31 7.72
CA ILE A 55 -28.06 10.39 9.16
C ILE A 55 -29.39 10.54 9.88
N ILE A 56 -29.64 9.71 10.88
CA ILE A 56 -30.85 9.73 11.70
C ILE A 56 -30.54 10.42 13.03
N ALA A 57 -31.26 11.50 13.30
CA ALA A 57 -31.25 12.23 14.56
C ALA A 57 -32.63 12.16 15.21
N ASP A 58 -32.79 11.30 16.22
CA ASP A 58 -34.01 11.19 17.01
C ASP A 58 -33.84 11.93 18.33
N MET A 59 -34.35 13.17 18.36
CA MET A 59 -34.32 14.03 19.54
C MET A 59 -35.67 13.96 20.27
N GLY A 60 -35.62 14.08 21.60
CA GLY A 60 -36.85 14.25 22.38
C GLY A 60 -37.55 15.57 22.01
N ASN A 61 -38.86 15.51 21.70
CA ASN A 61 -39.63 16.71 21.46
C ASN A 61 -39.80 17.53 22.75
N LEU A 62 -39.35 18.78 22.73
CA LEU A 62 -39.55 19.73 23.83
C LEU A 62 -40.93 20.35 23.71
N LYS A 63 -41.76 20.25 24.76
CA LYS A 63 -43.18 20.70 24.73
C LYS A 63 -43.41 22.14 24.32
N GLU A 64 -42.43 23.01 24.59
CA GLU A 64 -42.54 24.45 24.36
C GLU A 64 -41.68 24.92 23.18
N ALA A 65 -40.98 23.99 22.48
CA ALA A 65 -40.26 24.28 21.27
C ALA A 65 -41.23 24.38 20.08
N ILE A 66 -41.03 25.40 19.25
CA ILE A 66 -41.77 25.59 17.98
C ILE A 66 -41.00 25.06 16.77
N GLY A 67 -39.73 24.68 16.96
CA GLY A 67 -38.85 24.14 15.92
C GLY A 67 -37.44 23.92 16.42
N TYR A 68 -36.59 23.40 15.54
CA TYR A 68 -35.19 23.11 15.80
C TYR A 68 -34.34 23.54 14.60
N THR A 69 -33.14 24.02 14.86
CA THR A 69 -32.07 24.13 13.85
C THR A 69 -31.03 23.03 14.13
N LEU A 70 -30.74 22.19 13.14
CA LEU A 70 -29.61 21.28 13.15
C LEU A 70 -28.50 21.84 12.28
N GLU A 71 -27.28 21.77 12.76
CA GLU A 71 -26.08 22.11 12.01
C GLU A 71 -25.21 20.88 11.88
N VAL A 72 -24.70 20.64 10.66
CA VAL A 72 -23.89 19.47 10.31
C VAL A 72 -22.50 19.93 9.84
N SER A 73 -21.47 19.22 10.29
CA SER A 73 -20.06 19.54 9.99
C SER A 73 -19.24 18.26 9.84
N ARG A 74 -18.10 18.35 9.13
CA ARG A 74 -17.08 17.29 9.06
C ARG A 74 -15.74 17.68 9.70
N ASP A 75 -15.63 18.93 10.16
CA ASP A 75 -14.37 19.51 10.65
C ASP A 75 -14.49 20.07 12.08
N THR A 76 -15.32 19.43 12.91
CA THR A 76 -15.58 19.83 14.31
C THR A 76 -16.15 21.25 14.42
N PHE A 77 -17.02 21.62 13.48
CA PHE A 77 -17.67 22.95 13.37
C PHE A 77 -16.70 24.12 13.16
N ALA A 78 -15.53 23.89 12.57
CA ALA A 78 -14.75 24.98 11.98
C ALA A 78 -15.51 25.60 10.79
N THR A 79 -16.24 24.75 10.04
CA THR A 79 -17.26 25.14 9.06
C THR A 79 -18.57 24.40 9.35
N VAL A 80 -19.70 25.04 9.03
CA VAL A 80 -21.03 24.41 9.00
C VAL A 80 -21.37 24.12 7.54
N GLU A 81 -21.47 22.84 7.19
CA GLU A 81 -21.79 22.45 5.82
C GLU A 81 -23.29 22.60 5.52
N TYR A 82 -24.11 22.13 6.45
CA TYR A 82 -25.56 22.19 6.30
C TYR A 82 -26.22 22.78 7.55
N THR A 83 -27.24 23.62 7.31
CA THR A 83 -28.12 24.14 8.35
C THR A 83 -29.55 23.72 7.99
N ILE A 84 -30.18 22.95 8.86
CA ILE A 84 -31.50 22.37 8.63
C ILE A 84 -32.47 22.88 9.66
N GLU A 85 -33.57 23.48 9.20
CA GLU A 85 -34.70 23.93 10.01
C GLU A 85 -35.80 22.85 9.99
N THR A 86 -36.32 22.51 11.17
CA THR A 86 -37.38 21.50 11.30
C THR A 86 -38.33 21.84 12.46
N ASP A 87 -39.57 21.37 12.39
CA ASP A 87 -40.56 21.47 13.46
C ASP A 87 -40.73 20.19 14.29
N THR A 88 -39.93 19.14 13.96
CA THR A 88 -39.98 17.85 14.61
C THR A 88 -38.63 17.47 15.22
N GLY A 89 -38.64 16.67 16.30
CA GLY A 89 -37.44 16.11 16.92
C GLY A 89 -36.85 14.91 16.19
N TYR A 90 -37.57 14.29 15.24
CA TYR A 90 -37.05 13.22 14.40
C TYR A 90 -36.68 13.78 13.03
N VAL A 91 -35.41 13.63 12.67
CA VAL A 91 -34.85 14.23 11.44
C VAL A 91 -34.01 13.21 10.70
N GLU A 92 -34.36 12.98 9.44
CA GLU A 92 -33.55 12.20 8.49
C GLU A 92 -32.73 13.18 7.64
N ILE A 93 -31.48 13.35 7.99
CA ILE A 93 -30.55 14.24 7.28
C ILE A 93 -30.09 13.53 6.01
N ASN A 94 -30.68 13.90 4.90
CA ASN A 94 -30.49 13.32 3.59
C ASN A 94 -30.51 14.42 2.51
N LYS A 95 -30.44 14.03 1.23
CA LYS A 95 -30.43 14.94 0.07
C LYS A 95 -31.60 15.93 0.06
N ASP A 96 -32.78 15.51 0.50
CA ASP A 96 -33.98 16.36 0.47
C ASP A 96 -33.83 17.57 1.39
N LEU A 97 -33.13 17.42 2.51
CA LEU A 97 -32.89 18.48 3.49
C LEU A 97 -31.61 19.27 3.24
N THR A 98 -30.59 18.65 2.67
CA THR A 98 -29.25 19.25 2.47
C THR A 98 -29.10 19.84 1.06
N GLY A 99 -29.94 19.41 0.11
CA GLY A 99 -29.82 19.76 -1.31
C GLY A 99 -28.80 18.95 -2.09
N GLN A 100 -27.95 18.20 -1.40
CA GLN A 100 -26.93 17.30 -1.96
C GLN A 100 -26.89 16.00 -1.15
N GLU A 101 -26.39 14.93 -1.74
CA GLU A 101 -26.17 13.68 -1.02
C GLU A 101 -25.06 13.83 0.02
N LEU A 102 -25.22 13.22 1.19
CA LEU A 102 -24.11 13.10 2.12
C LEU A 102 -23.07 12.12 1.56
N PHE A 103 -21.81 12.37 1.85
CA PHE A 103 -20.74 11.47 1.44
C PHE A 103 -20.81 10.13 2.17
N TRP A 104 -20.54 9.07 1.46
CA TRP A 104 -20.41 7.73 2.00
C TRP A 104 -19.12 7.56 2.82
N ASN A 105 -19.12 6.65 3.78
CA ASN A 105 -17.97 6.32 4.65
C ASN A 105 -17.33 7.55 5.33
N THR A 106 -18.12 8.59 5.60
CA THR A 106 -17.66 9.90 6.08
C THR A 106 -18.18 10.19 7.48
N LEU A 107 -17.31 10.73 8.33
CA LEU A 107 -17.65 11.12 9.70
C LEU A 107 -18.27 12.51 9.70
N TYR A 108 -19.49 12.63 10.22
CA TYR A 108 -20.19 13.88 10.44
C TYR A 108 -20.39 14.14 11.92
N GLN A 109 -20.39 15.42 12.31
CA GLN A 109 -20.80 15.91 13.61
C GLN A 109 -22.13 16.66 13.46
N VAL A 110 -23.04 16.49 14.42
CA VAL A 110 -24.33 17.16 14.42
C VAL A 110 -24.52 17.87 15.75
N ARG A 111 -25.00 19.13 15.68
CA ARG A 111 -25.45 19.88 16.84
C ARG A 111 -26.81 20.50 16.58
N ALA A 112 -27.57 20.77 17.63
CA ALA A 112 -28.93 21.28 17.49
C ALA A 112 -29.24 22.41 18.48
N THR A 113 -30.17 23.29 18.09
CA THR A 113 -30.77 24.34 18.91
C THR A 113 -32.30 24.22 18.83
N ALA A 114 -32.97 24.26 19.96
CA ALA A 114 -34.44 24.32 20.01
C ALA A 114 -34.90 25.78 20.11
N HIS A 115 -35.94 26.13 19.35
CA HIS A 115 -36.49 27.45 19.25
C HIS A 115 -37.77 27.61 20.05
N ALA A 116 -37.87 28.66 20.84
CA ALA A 116 -39.08 29.11 21.53
C ALA A 116 -39.86 30.10 20.66
N SER A 117 -41.10 30.39 21.05
CA SER A 117 -41.89 31.46 20.39
C SER A 117 -41.29 32.86 20.51
N ASP A 118 -40.46 33.07 21.54
CA ASP A 118 -39.60 34.25 21.70
C ASP A 118 -38.13 33.79 21.69
N PRO A 119 -37.31 34.29 20.74
CA PRO A 119 -35.92 33.86 20.58
C PRO A 119 -35.02 34.09 21.81
N GLU A 120 -35.41 34.97 22.74
CA GLU A 120 -34.67 35.14 24.00
C GLU A 120 -34.66 33.86 24.84
N TYR A 121 -35.66 32.99 24.66
CA TYR A 121 -35.80 31.74 25.38
C TYR A 121 -35.37 30.52 24.59
N ASP A 122 -34.72 30.68 23.44
CA ASP A 122 -34.12 29.56 22.68
C ASP A 122 -33.13 28.79 23.55
N SER A 123 -32.99 27.51 23.28
CA SER A 123 -32.01 26.66 23.97
C SER A 123 -30.57 27.13 23.69
N LYS A 124 -29.64 26.69 24.51
CA LYS A 124 -28.22 26.70 24.08
C LYS A 124 -28.02 25.57 23.09
N VAL A 125 -27.02 25.72 22.22
CA VAL A 125 -26.58 24.67 21.30
C VAL A 125 -26.27 23.38 22.06
N SER A 126 -26.78 22.27 21.58
CA SER A 126 -26.50 20.93 22.07
C SER A 126 -25.63 20.19 21.06
N ASP A 127 -24.49 19.70 21.51
CA ASP A 127 -23.71 18.74 20.73
C ASP A 127 -24.42 17.38 20.80
N LEU A 128 -24.87 16.86 19.66
CA LEU A 128 -25.55 15.58 19.53
C LEU A 128 -24.56 14.41 19.28
N GLY A 129 -23.27 14.74 19.05
CA GLY A 129 -22.23 13.75 18.81
C GLY A 129 -21.83 13.61 17.34
N ASN A 130 -21.26 12.47 17.03
CA ASN A 130 -20.80 12.16 15.68
C ASN A 130 -21.36 10.82 15.19
N VAL A 131 -21.42 10.68 13.88
CA VAL A 131 -21.87 9.47 13.19
C VAL A 131 -21.10 9.31 11.89
N LYS A 132 -20.75 8.09 11.55
CA LYS A 132 -20.13 7.78 10.28
C LYS A 132 -21.15 7.14 9.36
N THR A 133 -21.35 7.72 8.16
CA THR A 133 -22.17 7.12 7.10
C THR A 133 -21.63 5.76 6.67
N GLU A 134 -22.48 4.89 6.19
CA GLU A 134 -22.07 3.55 5.75
C GLU A 134 -21.16 3.59 4.52
N ARG A 135 -20.53 2.47 4.19
CA ARG A 135 -19.82 2.31 2.94
C ARG A 135 -20.79 2.09 1.80
N PHE A 136 -20.53 2.70 0.65
CA PHE A 136 -21.31 2.42 -0.56
C PHE A 136 -21.24 0.93 -0.90
N PRO A 137 -22.35 0.26 -1.22
CA PRO A 137 -22.37 -1.15 -1.59
C PRO A 137 -21.84 -1.37 -3.02
N SER A 138 -20.56 -1.07 -3.23
CA SER A 138 -19.90 -1.17 -4.53
C SER A 138 -19.71 -2.63 -4.96
N ILE A 139 -19.99 -2.91 -6.23
CA ILE A 139 -19.61 -4.15 -6.88
C ILE A 139 -18.31 -4.01 -7.69
N LEU A 140 -17.77 -2.79 -7.82
CA LEU A 140 -16.53 -2.50 -8.52
C LEU A 140 -15.34 -3.01 -7.71
N ASN A 141 -14.43 -3.71 -8.36
CA ASN A 141 -13.20 -4.18 -7.74
C ASN A 141 -12.16 -3.05 -7.67
N ILE A 142 -11.28 -3.13 -6.68
CA ILE A 142 -10.09 -2.27 -6.61
C ILE A 142 -9.13 -2.71 -7.71
N PRO A 143 -8.60 -1.78 -8.54
CA PRO A 143 -7.71 -2.16 -9.64
C PRO A 143 -6.39 -2.75 -9.13
N GLU A 144 -5.97 -3.84 -9.77
CA GLU A 144 -4.63 -4.36 -9.62
C GLU A 144 -3.62 -3.54 -10.43
N THR A 145 -2.34 -3.67 -10.11
CA THR A 145 -1.29 -2.90 -10.78
C THR A 145 -1.21 -3.12 -12.29
N TYR A 146 -1.69 -4.27 -12.78
CA TYR A 146 -1.75 -4.61 -14.21
C TYR A 146 -3.10 -4.25 -14.87
N ASP A 147 -4.05 -3.72 -14.12
CA ASP A 147 -5.31 -3.20 -14.68
C ASP A 147 -5.17 -1.77 -15.23
N VAL A 148 -3.99 -1.16 -15.10
CA VAL A 148 -3.75 0.20 -15.55
C VAL A 148 -2.50 0.27 -16.42
N THR A 149 -2.66 0.90 -17.59
CA THR A 149 -1.55 1.28 -18.48
C THR A 149 -1.30 2.78 -18.39
N ASP A 150 -0.51 3.32 -19.31
CA ASP A 150 -0.30 4.75 -19.45
C ASP A 150 -1.50 5.49 -20.09
N VAL A 151 -2.29 4.80 -20.89
CA VAL A 151 -3.38 5.41 -21.69
C VAL A 151 -4.72 4.68 -21.58
N ALA A 152 -4.81 3.63 -20.77
CA ALA A 152 -6.02 2.83 -20.62
C ALA A 152 -6.10 2.15 -19.26
N ALA A 153 -7.33 1.78 -18.86
CA ALA A 153 -7.61 1.01 -17.65
C ALA A 153 -8.58 -0.14 -17.93
N ARG A 154 -8.29 -1.31 -17.37
CA ARG A 154 -9.24 -2.42 -17.30
C ARG A 154 -10.05 -2.26 -16.02
N VAL A 155 -11.34 -2.07 -16.19
CA VAL A 155 -12.31 -1.90 -15.10
C VAL A 155 -12.98 -3.25 -14.86
N THR A 156 -12.88 -3.78 -13.64
CA THR A 156 -13.44 -5.09 -13.29
C THR A 156 -14.44 -4.99 -12.15
N TRP A 157 -15.48 -5.83 -12.16
CA TRP A 157 -16.50 -5.84 -11.13
C TRP A 157 -17.05 -7.24 -10.86
N THR A 158 -17.64 -7.43 -9.69
CA THR A 158 -18.38 -8.64 -9.37
C THR A 158 -19.74 -8.62 -10.07
N VAL A 159 -20.00 -9.60 -10.95
CA VAL A 159 -21.28 -9.71 -11.65
C VAL A 159 -22.39 -10.02 -10.65
N ALA A 160 -23.23 -9.05 -10.35
CA ALA A 160 -24.33 -9.17 -9.39
C ALA A 160 -25.46 -8.18 -9.71
N GLY A 161 -26.71 -8.63 -9.59
CA GLY A 161 -27.90 -7.80 -9.82
C GLY A 161 -28.08 -7.37 -11.27
N SER A 162 -28.46 -6.10 -11.51
CA SER A 162 -28.62 -5.56 -12.86
C SER A 162 -27.29 -5.48 -13.59
N PRO A 163 -27.23 -5.78 -14.91
CA PRO A 163 -25.99 -5.72 -15.67
C PRO A 163 -25.39 -4.31 -15.67
N VAL A 164 -24.08 -4.21 -15.59
CA VAL A 164 -23.36 -2.94 -15.81
C VAL A 164 -23.44 -2.59 -17.30
N THR A 165 -23.96 -1.42 -17.63
CA THR A 165 -24.20 -0.99 -19.02
C THR A 165 -23.23 0.09 -19.47
N GLY A 166 -22.70 0.90 -18.52
CA GLY A 166 -21.84 2.03 -18.82
C GLY A 166 -20.75 2.28 -17.78
N ILE A 167 -19.66 2.89 -18.23
CA ILE A 167 -18.57 3.36 -17.41
C ILE A 167 -18.37 4.84 -17.68
N LYS A 168 -18.28 5.65 -16.61
CA LYS A 168 -17.97 7.08 -16.68
C LYS A 168 -16.67 7.36 -15.94
N VAL A 169 -15.92 8.32 -16.45
CA VAL A 169 -14.62 8.73 -15.89
C VAL A 169 -14.70 10.20 -15.47
N PHE A 170 -14.26 10.48 -14.26
CA PHE A 170 -14.36 11.79 -13.63
C PHE A 170 -13.00 12.26 -13.14
N ALA A 171 -12.89 13.57 -12.92
CA ALA A 171 -11.74 14.13 -12.21
C ALA A 171 -11.71 13.65 -10.74
N PRO A 172 -10.53 13.52 -10.11
CA PRO A 172 -10.41 13.02 -8.74
C PRO A 172 -11.07 13.92 -7.69
N ASP A 173 -11.34 15.18 -8.00
CA ASP A 173 -11.99 16.17 -7.16
C ASP A 173 -13.51 16.32 -7.43
N ASP A 174 -14.06 15.62 -8.42
CA ASP A 174 -15.51 15.54 -8.63
C ASP A 174 -16.14 14.55 -7.64
N LEU A 175 -16.40 15.03 -6.43
CA LEU A 175 -16.87 14.20 -5.32
C LEU A 175 -18.31 13.68 -5.49
N TYR A 176 -19.07 14.24 -6.42
CA TYR A 176 -20.46 13.85 -6.68
C TYR A 176 -20.66 13.09 -7.99
N LEU A 177 -19.60 12.90 -8.78
CA LEU A 177 -19.62 12.21 -10.08
C LEU A 177 -20.63 12.83 -11.06
N GLU A 178 -20.62 14.17 -11.15
CA GLU A 178 -21.59 14.95 -11.93
C GLU A 178 -21.05 15.34 -13.32
N ASP A 179 -19.74 15.60 -13.44
CA ASP A 179 -19.10 16.15 -14.65
C ASP A 179 -18.12 15.14 -15.28
N PRO A 180 -18.59 14.14 -16.07
CA PRO A 180 -17.71 13.17 -16.69
C PRO A 180 -16.76 13.84 -17.69
N LEU A 181 -15.47 13.42 -17.67
CA LEU A 181 -14.41 13.96 -18.53
C LEU A 181 -14.57 13.55 -20.00
N PHE A 182 -15.23 12.44 -20.24
CA PHE A 182 -15.42 11.84 -21.57
C PHE A 182 -16.87 11.35 -21.72
N ASP A 183 -17.25 11.02 -22.97
CA ASP A 183 -18.48 10.30 -23.22
C ASP A 183 -18.49 8.94 -22.49
N GLU A 184 -19.66 8.51 -22.05
CA GLU A 184 -19.85 7.23 -21.38
C GLU A 184 -19.34 6.07 -22.26
N VAL A 185 -18.50 5.22 -21.69
CA VAL A 185 -18.02 4.00 -22.34
C VAL A 185 -19.09 2.92 -22.18
N ALA A 186 -19.73 2.56 -23.29
CA ALA A 186 -20.73 1.49 -23.30
C ALA A 186 -20.06 0.12 -23.04
N VAL A 187 -20.58 -0.65 -22.10
CA VAL A 187 -20.07 -2.00 -21.79
C VAL A 187 -20.61 -2.99 -22.83
N PRO A 188 -19.75 -3.70 -23.58
CA PRO A 188 -20.17 -4.70 -24.54
C PRO A 188 -20.85 -5.90 -23.86
N GLU A 189 -21.61 -6.70 -24.61
CA GLU A 189 -22.35 -7.84 -24.07
C GLU A 189 -21.43 -8.84 -23.34
N GLU A 190 -20.27 -9.17 -23.93
CA GLU A 190 -19.25 -10.02 -23.31
C GLU A 190 -18.78 -9.45 -21.97
N GLY A 191 -18.49 -8.14 -21.90
CA GLY A 191 -18.06 -7.47 -20.66
C GLY A 191 -19.12 -7.49 -19.56
N ARG A 192 -20.42 -7.45 -19.91
CA ARG A 192 -21.51 -7.58 -18.94
C ARG A 192 -21.57 -8.97 -18.32
N GLU A 193 -21.17 -10.00 -19.05
CA GLU A 193 -21.13 -11.39 -18.59
C GLU A 193 -19.85 -11.70 -17.82
N THR A 194 -18.69 -11.20 -18.28
CA THR A 194 -17.39 -11.45 -17.64
C THR A 194 -17.12 -10.54 -16.45
N GLY A 195 -17.76 -9.38 -16.36
CA GLY A 195 -17.51 -8.39 -15.32
C GLY A 195 -16.26 -7.56 -15.57
N GLU A 196 -15.95 -7.25 -16.85
CA GLU A 196 -14.81 -6.40 -17.20
C GLU A 196 -15.06 -5.56 -18.47
N ALA A 197 -14.41 -4.41 -18.53
CA ALA A 197 -14.34 -3.60 -19.75
C ALA A 197 -13.08 -2.73 -19.73
N ILE A 198 -12.66 -2.26 -20.91
CA ILE A 198 -11.49 -1.40 -21.06
C ILE A 198 -11.95 0.02 -21.34
N VAL A 199 -11.38 0.96 -20.60
CA VAL A 199 -11.48 2.41 -20.83
C VAL A 199 -10.19 2.87 -21.48
N GLU A 200 -10.27 3.46 -22.64
CA GLU A 200 -9.13 3.98 -23.42
C GLU A 200 -9.13 5.50 -23.45
N GLY A 201 -8.02 6.10 -23.91
CA GLY A 201 -7.90 7.55 -24.10
C GLY A 201 -7.60 8.33 -22.83
N LEU A 202 -7.08 7.66 -21.82
CA LEU A 202 -6.58 8.29 -20.59
C LEU A 202 -5.21 8.95 -20.83
N GLU A 203 -4.89 9.97 -20.04
CA GLU A 203 -3.57 10.61 -20.07
C GLU A 203 -2.62 9.91 -19.09
N PRO A 204 -1.32 9.83 -19.39
CA PRO A 204 -0.33 9.25 -18.48
C PRO A 204 -0.22 10.01 -17.14
N GLU A 205 0.23 9.31 -16.10
CA GLU A 205 0.49 9.85 -14.75
C GLU A 205 -0.66 10.67 -14.17
N THR A 206 -1.89 10.30 -14.50
CA THR A 206 -3.10 11.04 -14.14
C THR A 206 -4.01 10.18 -13.27
N GLU A 207 -4.55 10.77 -12.21
CA GLU A 207 -5.54 10.15 -11.35
C GLU A 207 -6.95 10.44 -11.86
N TYR A 208 -7.80 9.42 -11.85
CA TYR A 208 -9.20 9.47 -12.27
C TYR A 208 -10.09 8.78 -11.25
N GLN A 209 -11.34 9.23 -11.11
CA GLN A 209 -12.40 8.43 -10.55
C GLN A 209 -13.12 7.70 -11.68
N VAL A 210 -13.19 6.38 -11.61
CA VAL A 210 -13.91 5.55 -12.57
C VAL A 210 -15.13 4.97 -11.89
N ALA A 211 -16.30 5.18 -12.47
CA ALA A 211 -17.58 4.73 -11.92
C ALA A 211 -18.34 3.85 -12.93
N ILE A 212 -18.98 2.80 -12.43
CA ILE A 212 -19.78 1.87 -13.22
C ILE A 212 -21.28 2.06 -12.95
N TYR A 213 -22.09 1.92 -13.99
CA TYR A 213 -23.53 2.19 -13.96
C TYR A 213 -24.33 1.03 -14.57
N SER A 214 -25.50 0.76 -14.00
CA SER A 214 -26.59 0.00 -14.64
C SER A 214 -27.64 1.01 -15.10
N ASP A 215 -27.62 1.38 -16.37
CA ASP A 215 -28.32 2.55 -16.92
C ASP A 215 -27.94 3.84 -16.15
N GLU A 216 -28.85 4.41 -15.37
CA GLU A 216 -28.61 5.61 -14.55
C GLU A 216 -28.17 5.28 -13.10
N GLU A 217 -28.24 4.02 -12.69
CA GLU A 217 -27.94 3.61 -11.32
C GLU A 217 -26.43 3.41 -11.10
N LEU A 218 -25.85 4.18 -10.18
CA LEU A 218 -24.46 4.02 -9.76
C LEU A 218 -24.25 2.67 -9.05
N ARG A 219 -23.27 1.89 -9.48
CA ARG A 219 -22.97 0.56 -8.94
C ARG A 219 -21.62 0.48 -8.22
N GLY A 220 -20.83 1.51 -8.32
CA GLY A 220 -19.54 1.65 -7.64
C GLY A 220 -18.62 2.64 -8.34
N TRP A 221 -17.64 3.15 -7.58
CA TRP A 221 -16.53 3.95 -8.11
C TRP A 221 -15.26 3.66 -7.34
N VAL A 222 -14.12 3.88 -8.00
CA VAL A 222 -12.78 3.74 -7.40
C VAL A 222 -11.78 4.61 -8.18
N ASN A 223 -10.69 4.99 -7.51
CA ASN A 223 -9.64 5.76 -8.14
C ASN A 223 -8.70 4.84 -8.94
N TYR A 224 -8.34 5.31 -10.14
CA TYR A 224 -7.34 4.74 -11.04
C TYR A 224 -6.25 5.78 -11.25
N THR A 225 -4.99 5.39 -11.14
CA THR A 225 -3.86 6.26 -11.50
C THR A 225 -3.12 5.61 -12.67
N THR A 226 -3.09 6.28 -13.81
CA THR A 226 -2.36 5.82 -14.98
C THR A 226 -0.86 5.85 -14.76
N ARG A 227 -0.15 4.99 -15.47
CA ARG A 227 1.30 4.86 -15.39
C ARG A 227 2.00 5.98 -16.17
N GLU A 228 3.32 6.10 -15.97
CA GLU A 228 4.16 6.93 -16.83
C GLU A 228 4.04 6.52 -18.30
N ALA A 229 4.18 7.47 -19.20
CA ALA A 229 4.15 7.18 -20.63
C ALA A 229 5.26 6.19 -21.03
N LEU A 230 4.92 5.18 -21.82
CA LEU A 230 5.94 4.31 -22.40
C LEU A 230 6.89 5.11 -23.30
N PRO A 231 8.18 4.77 -23.30
CA PRO A 231 9.15 5.38 -24.21
C PRO A 231 8.69 5.29 -25.67
N SER A 232 8.94 6.33 -26.43
CA SER A 232 8.64 6.40 -27.86
C SER A 232 9.76 7.15 -28.58
N GLY A 233 9.88 6.94 -29.89
CA GLY A 233 10.91 7.60 -30.71
C GLY A 233 11.75 6.61 -31.50
N GLU A 234 12.78 7.13 -32.21
CA GLU A 234 13.58 6.37 -33.18
C GLU A 234 14.48 5.30 -32.51
N ASN A 235 14.81 5.46 -31.24
CA ASN A 235 15.60 4.50 -30.48
C ASN A 235 14.75 3.43 -29.77
N VAL A 236 13.41 3.44 -29.94
CA VAL A 236 12.51 2.45 -29.35
C VAL A 236 12.20 1.36 -30.35
N ILE A 237 12.44 0.12 -29.97
CA ILE A 237 12.09 -1.08 -30.73
C ILE A 237 10.91 -1.75 -30.01
N ASP A 238 9.73 -1.65 -30.58
CA ASP A 238 8.51 -2.19 -29.96
C ASP A 238 8.25 -3.64 -30.44
N LEU A 239 8.42 -4.59 -29.53
CA LEU A 239 8.19 -6.03 -29.78
C LEU A 239 6.85 -6.53 -29.25
N ARG A 240 5.96 -5.63 -28.78
CA ARG A 240 4.71 -6.03 -28.13
C ARG A 240 3.71 -6.73 -29.07
N GLU A 241 3.83 -6.49 -30.37
CA GLU A 241 2.99 -7.16 -31.38
C GLU A 241 3.56 -8.52 -31.85
N SER A 242 4.80 -8.86 -31.45
CA SER A 242 5.42 -10.13 -31.83
C SER A 242 5.02 -11.24 -30.87
N ASP A 243 4.72 -12.42 -31.42
CA ASP A 243 4.52 -13.66 -30.67
C ASP A 243 5.70 -14.64 -30.86
N ASP A 244 6.80 -14.21 -31.50
CA ASP A 244 8.00 -15.01 -31.67
C ASP A 244 8.89 -14.98 -30.42
N PRO A 245 9.08 -16.11 -29.72
CA PRO A 245 9.92 -16.15 -28.54
C PRO A 245 11.40 -15.86 -28.79
N MET A 246 11.89 -15.98 -30.04
CA MET A 246 13.27 -15.72 -30.40
C MET A 246 13.56 -14.25 -30.71
N VAL A 247 12.53 -13.43 -30.92
CA VAL A 247 12.65 -12.06 -31.43
C VAL A 247 13.53 -11.17 -30.57
N LEU A 248 13.53 -11.33 -29.25
CA LEU A 248 14.40 -10.53 -28.35
C LEU A 248 15.88 -10.84 -28.62
N GLY A 249 16.27 -12.10 -28.72
CA GLY A 249 17.65 -12.50 -29.01
C GLY A 249 18.15 -12.00 -30.38
N GLU A 250 17.31 -12.03 -31.40
CA GLU A 250 17.61 -11.49 -32.72
C GLU A 250 17.72 -9.95 -32.69
N THR A 251 16.83 -9.27 -31.97
CA THR A 251 16.84 -7.83 -31.82
C THR A 251 18.11 -7.34 -31.11
N LEU A 252 18.53 -8.00 -30.04
CA LEU A 252 19.74 -7.64 -29.29
C LEU A 252 21.01 -7.70 -30.15
N GLN A 253 21.08 -8.56 -31.16
CA GLN A 253 22.22 -8.63 -32.08
C GLN A 253 22.32 -7.41 -33.01
N THR A 254 21.21 -6.77 -33.32
CA THR A 254 21.12 -5.72 -34.36
C THR A 254 20.74 -4.35 -33.81
N ALA A 255 20.25 -4.27 -32.59
CA ALA A 255 19.85 -3.02 -31.94
C ALA A 255 20.97 -1.97 -31.97
N ALA A 256 20.63 -0.72 -32.20
CA ALA A 256 21.56 0.39 -32.13
C ALA A 256 21.98 0.65 -30.67
N ASP A 257 23.09 1.32 -30.48
CA ASP A 257 23.53 1.74 -29.15
C ASP A 257 22.48 2.67 -28.49
N GLY A 258 22.14 2.41 -27.22
CA GLY A 258 21.11 3.14 -26.49
C GLY A 258 19.67 2.79 -26.87
N SER A 259 19.43 1.68 -27.59
CA SER A 259 18.06 1.23 -27.89
C SER A 259 17.28 0.82 -26.65
N ILE A 260 15.97 1.15 -26.65
CA ILE A 260 14.98 0.68 -25.67
C ILE A 260 14.09 -0.36 -26.37
N ILE A 261 14.07 -1.59 -25.86
CA ILE A 261 13.33 -2.71 -26.42
C ILE A 261 12.12 -2.96 -25.54
N LEU A 262 10.91 -2.68 -26.05
CA LEU A 262 9.64 -2.90 -25.35
C LEU A 262 9.15 -4.33 -25.57
N LEU A 263 8.92 -5.05 -24.49
CA LEU A 263 8.50 -6.44 -24.48
C LEU A 263 7.01 -6.60 -24.22
N LYS A 264 6.38 -7.61 -24.82
CA LYS A 264 4.98 -7.98 -24.61
C LYS A 264 4.79 -8.60 -23.24
N ARG A 265 3.89 -8.05 -22.45
CA ARG A 265 3.52 -8.58 -21.12
C ARG A 265 2.90 -9.97 -21.27
N GLY A 266 3.21 -10.89 -20.35
CA GLY A 266 2.77 -12.29 -20.39
C GLY A 266 3.52 -13.21 -21.37
N MET A 267 4.41 -12.66 -22.20
CA MET A 267 5.18 -13.46 -23.16
C MET A 267 6.47 -14.00 -22.53
N VAL A 268 6.89 -15.19 -22.97
CA VAL A 268 8.18 -15.82 -22.64
C VAL A 268 9.12 -15.70 -23.84
N TYR A 269 10.25 -15.04 -23.63
CA TYR A 269 11.32 -14.86 -24.60
C TYR A 269 12.44 -15.87 -24.36
N ASP A 270 12.73 -16.69 -25.36
CA ASP A 270 13.80 -17.70 -25.29
C ASP A 270 15.19 -17.04 -25.34
N MET A 271 15.90 -17.12 -24.23
CA MET A 271 17.28 -16.68 -24.08
C MET A 271 18.19 -17.86 -23.75
N SER A 272 17.87 -19.05 -24.28
CA SER A 272 18.68 -20.27 -24.11
C SER A 272 20.10 -20.11 -24.68
N GLN A 273 20.31 -19.18 -25.61
CA GLN A 273 21.59 -18.79 -26.16
C GLN A 273 21.66 -17.25 -26.24
N PRO A 274 21.89 -16.56 -25.11
CA PRO A 274 21.95 -15.09 -25.11
C PRO A 274 23.08 -14.60 -26.00
N PRO A 275 22.85 -13.55 -26.80
CA PRO A 275 23.91 -12.92 -27.57
C PRO A 275 24.89 -12.18 -26.66
N LEU A 276 26.11 -11.99 -27.15
CA LEU A 276 27.08 -11.07 -26.51
C LEU A 276 26.56 -9.63 -26.65
N LEU A 277 26.48 -8.91 -25.55
CA LEU A 277 26.05 -7.52 -25.54
C LEU A 277 27.22 -6.61 -25.93
N GLU A 278 27.10 -6.00 -27.10
CA GLU A 278 28.12 -5.12 -27.68
C GLU A 278 27.80 -3.63 -27.52
N ARG A 279 26.59 -3.30 -27.08
CA ARG A 279 26.03 -1.94 -27.05
C ARG A 279 25.13 -1.76 -25.83
N SER A 280 24.92 -0.53 -25.47
CA SER A 280 23.97 -0.13 -24.43
C SER A 280 22.55 -0.46 -24.87
N VAL A 281 21.79 -1.05 -23.98
CA VAL A 281 20.37 -1.40 -24.22
C VAL A 281 19.55 -1.30 -22.93
N GLU A 282 18.28 -0.89 -23.09
CA GLU A 282 17.27 -1.09 -22.08
C GLU A 282 16.26 -2.14 -22.58
N ILE A 283 16.07 -3.21 -21.81
CA ILE A 283 15.05 -4.23 -22.03
C ILE A 283 13.91 -3.92 -21.05
N ARG A 284 12.79 -3.43 -21.58
CA ARG A 284 11.69 -2.91 -20.79
C ARG A 284 10.38 -3.65 -21.05
N GLY A 285 9.71 -4.04 -19.98
CA GLY A 285 8.35 -4.57 -20.06
C GLY A 285 7.36 -3.50 -20.48
N GLY A 286 6.59 -3.78 -21.53
CA GLY A 286 5.44 -2.98 -21.89
C GLY A 286 4.29 -3.17 -20.91
N TYR A 287 3.29 -2.28 -20.98
CA TYR A 287 2.05 -2.44 -20.23
C TYR A 287 1.07 -3.38 -20.94
N GLY A 288 0.18 -3.96 -20.16
CA GLY A 288 -0.88 -4.85 -20.65
C GLY A 288 -1.67 -5.41 -19.48
N PHE A 289 -2.88 -5.90 -19.78
CA PHE A 289 -3.86 -6.31 -18.77
C PHE A 289 -3.72 -7.78 -18.33
N VAL A 290 -2.49 -8.27 -18.27
CA VAL A 290 -2.16 -9.60 -17.73
C VAL A 290 -1.20 -9.48 -16.54
N PRO A 291 -1.34 -10.32 -15.51
CA PRO A 291 -0.52 -10.21 -14.30
C PRO A 291 0.96 -10.53 -14.52
N GLU A 292 1.28 -11.41 -15.46
CA GLU A 292 2.63 -11.89 -15.71
C GLU A 292 3.49 -10.83 -16.41
N LEU A 293 4.68 -10.57 -15.87
CA LEU A 293 5.69 -9.77 -16.55
C LEU A 293 6.20 -10.49 -17.83
N PRO A 294 6.72 -9.74 -18.83
CA PRO A 294 7.51 -10.37 -19.89
C PRO A 294 8.63 -11.19 -19.25
N THR A 295 8.76 -12.44 -19.64
CA THR A 295 9.72 -13.36 -19.02
C THR A 295 10.88 -13.66 -19.98
N ILE A 296 12.10 -13.43 -19.49
CA ILE A 296 13.34 -13.82 -20.18
C ILE A 296 13.77 -15.17 -19.60
N GLU A 297 13.73 -16.24 -20.42
CA GLU A 297 14.07 -17.59 -20.00
C GLU A 297 15.48 -17.97 -20.42
N MET A 298 16.41 -18.03 -19.46
CA MET A 298 17.82 -18.33 -19.66
C MET A 298 18.06 -19.81 -19.87
N GLY A 299 19.04 -20.14 -20.71
CA GLY A 299 19.47 -21.52 -20.90
C GLY A 299 20.42 -22.05 -19.80
N HIS A 300 20.60 -23.37 -19.79
CA HIS A 300 21.50 -24.03 -18.83
C HIS A 300 22.97 -23.61 -19.06
N HIS A 301 23.66 -23.23 -18.01
CA HIS A 301 25.01 -22.64 -18.00
C HIS A 301 25.13 -21.35 -18.83
N LYS A 302 24.04 -20.57 -18.92
CA LYS A 302 23.99 -19.30 -19.61
C LYS A 302 23.66 -18.16 -18.68
N GLY A 303 24.00 -16.97 -19.09
CA GLY A 303 23.74 -15.66 -18.57
C GLY A 303 24.15 -14.65 -19.62
N PHE A 304 23.74 -13.41 -19.47
CA PHE A 304 24.23 -12.36 -20.36
C PHE A 304 25.74 -12.17 -20.16
N ASP A 305 26.45 -11.83 -21.23
CA ASP A 305 27.87 -11.47 -21.25
C ASP A 305 28.06 -10.20 -22.08
N ILE A 306 29.17 -9.49 -21.89
CA ILE A 306 29.48 -8.24 -22.57
C ILE A 306 30.71 -8.38 -23.46
N ALA A 307 30.76 -7.59 -24.53
CA ALA A 307 31.93 -7.54 -25.42
C ALA A 307 33.08 -6.73 -24.81
N ASP A 308 34.28 -6.98 -25.30
CA ASP A 308 35.51 -6.24 -24.91
C ASP A 308 35.54 -4.80 -25.42
N THR A 309 34.61 -4.42 -26.27
CA THR A 309 34.49 -3.04 -26.80
C THR A 309 34.03 -2.01 -25.77
N GLY A 310 33.52 -2.47 -24.62
CA GLY A 310 32.91 -1.63 -23.60
C GLY A 310 31.44 -1.32 -23.90
N VAL A 311 30.62 -1.38 -22.85
CA VAL A 311 29.16 -1.08 -22.88
C VAL A 311 28.89 -0.03 -21.80
N GLU A 312 28.20 1.07 -22.15
CA GLU A 312 27.91 2.12 -21.17
C GLU A 312 26.84 1.68 -20.19
N SER A 313 25.75 1.08 -20.66
CA SER A 313 24.69 0.62 -19.77
C SER A 313 23.91 -0.58 -20.30
N VAL A 314 23.50 -1.45 -19.38
CA VAL A 314 22.50 -2.50 -19.61
C VAL A 314 21.43 -2.38 -18.54
N VAL A 315 20.18 -2.16 -18.96
CA VAL A 315 19.05 -1.94 -18.07
C VAL A 315 17.98 -2.99 -18.33
N PHE A 316 17.48 -3.59 -17.25
CA PHE A 316 16.29 -4.44 -17.24
C PHE A 316 15.23 -3.73 -16.40
N ASN A 317 14.06 -3.46 -16.98
CA ASN A 317 13.00 -2.74 -16.30
C ASN A 317 11.63 -3.44 -16.52
N GLY A 318 10.98 -3.83 -15.44
CA GLY A 318 9.65 -4.42 -15.49
C GLY A 318 9.61 -5.80 -16.19
N VAL A 319 10.65 -6.61 -16.03
CA VAL A 319 10.74 -7.96 -16.64
C VAL A 319 10.97 -9.02 -15.57
N ALA A 320 10.58 -10.26 -15.90
CA ALA A 320 10.95 -11.45 -15.13
C ALA A 320 12.15 -12.14 -15.81
N ILE A 321 13.13 -12.60 -15.02
CA ILE A 321 14.27 -13.36 -15.51
C ILE A 321 14.36 -14.65 -14.73
N LYS A 322 14.27 -15.80 -15.42
CA LYS A 322 14.35 -17.13 -14.82
C LYS A 322 15.15 -18.08 -15.69
N GLY A 323 15.43 -19.25 -15.17
CA GLY A 323 16.08 -20.33 -15.94
C GLY A 323 16.32 -21.56 -15.07
N PRO A 324 17.03 -22.58 -15.58
CA PRO A 324 17.39 -23.76 -14.79
C PRO A 324 18.07 -23.38 -13.47
N PHE A 325 17.49 -23.85 -12.36
CA PHE A 325 17.96 -23.57 -11.00
C PHE A 325 19.41 -24.02 -10.76
N ASP A 326 19.82 -25.12 -11.38
CA ASP A 326 21.16 -25.70 -11.26
C ASP A 326 22.17 -25.20 -12.31
N GLY A 327 21.77 -24.23 -13.17
CA GLY A 327 22.62 -23.91 -14.30
C GLY A 327 22.68 -22.44 -14.76
N SER A 328 21.70 -21.59 -14.48
CA SER A 328 21.58 -20.27 -15.11
C SER A 328 22.02 -19.11 -14.22
N PHE A 329 22.44 -18.02 -14.83
CA PHE A 329 22.87 -16.79 -14.16
C PHE A 329 22.18 -15.56 -14.78
N LEU A 330 22.08 -14.47 -14.06
CA LEU A 330 21.71 -13.17 -14.63
C LEU A 330 22.76 -12.70 -15.63
N PHE A 331 23.98 -12.53 -15.12
CA PHE A 331 25.17 -12.29 -15.92
C PHE A 331 26.20 -13.36 -15.64
N TYR A 332 26.80 -13.87 -16.70
CA TYR A 332 27.84 -14.89 -16.65
C TYR A 332 29.01 -14.46 -17.52
N LEU A 333 29.84 -13.56 -16.95
CA LEU A 333 30.90 -12.88 -17.66
C LEU A 333 32.08 -13.83 -17.89
N ASN A 334 32.34 -14.16 -19.14
CA ASN A 334 33.44 -15.03 -19.58
C ASN A 334 34.45 -14.29 -20.45
N SER A 335 34.11 -13.08 -20.90
CA SER A 335 34.91 -12.23 -21.78
C SER A 335 35.61 -11.13 -20.98
N ASN A 336 36.63 -10.48 -21.54
CA ASN A 336 37.06 -9.18 -21.03
C ASN A 336 35.99 -8.12 -21.34
N GLY A 337 35.91 -7.08 -20.51
CA GLY A 337 34.98 -6.01 -20.86
C GLY A 337 34.86 -4.93 -19.80
N THR A 338 34.24 -3.82 -20.19
CA THR A 338 33.86 -2.75 -19.29
C THR A 338 32.36 -2.47 -19.42
N LEU A 339 31.67 -2.36 -18.29
CA LEU A 339 30.26 -2.01 -18.20
C LEU A 339 30.11 -0.81 -17.25
N GLY A 340 29.60 0.31 -17.76
CA GLY A 340 29.38 1.50 -16.94
C GLY A 340 28.30 1.26 -15.90
N GLU A 341 27.10 0.87 -16.31
CA GLU A 341 26.02 0.54 -15.36
C GLU A 341 25.27 -0.73 -15.76
N LEU A 342 25.07 -1.62 -14.78
CA LEU A 342 24.12 -2.71 -14.83
C LEU A 342 22.96 -2.37 -13.90
N ARG A 343 21.74 -2.22 -14.45
CA ARG A 343 20.58 -1.82 -13.67
C ARG A 343 19.43 -2.80 -13.82
N TYR A 344 18.82 -3.14 -12.69
CA TYR A 344 17.55 -3.87 -12.59
C TYR A 344 16.54 -3.02 -11.84
N GLU A 345 15.42 -2.75 -12.48
CA GLU A 345 14.31 -1.96 -11.98
C GLU A 345 13.00 -2.74 -12.10
N ASN A 346 12.21 -2.82 -11.05
CA ASN A 346 10.88 -3.43 -11.11
C ASN A 346 10.88 -4.89 -11.62
N CYS A 347 11.95 -5.65 -11.36
CA CYS A 347 12.14 -6.99 -11.91
C CYS A 347 11.77 -8.11 -10.93
N LYS A 348 11.38 -9.26 -11.47
CA LYS A 348 11.32 -10.54 -10.74
C LYS A 348 12.45 -11.45 -11.23
N ILE A 349 13.25 -11.99 -10.33
CA ILE A 349 14.45 -12.75 -10.66
C ILE A 349 14.41 -14.09 -9.94
N GLY A 350 14.58 -15.16 -10.70
CA GLY A 350 14.63 -16.52 -10.20
C GLY A 350 13.44 -17.39 -10.65
N PRO A 351 13.59 -18.73 -10.49
CA PRO A 351 14.78 -19.43 -10.00
C PRO A 351 15.97 -19.34 -10.95
N LEU A 352 17.20 -19.28 -10.40
CA LEU A 352 18.47 -19.30 -11.13
C LEU A 352 19.54 -20.02 -10.28
N ARG A 353 20.69 -20.34 -10.86
CA ARG A 353 21.83 -20.83 -10.09
C ARG A 353 22.55 -19.72 -9.31
N GLY A 354 22.59 -18.52 -9.86
CA GLY A 354 23.22 -17.35 -9.25
C GLY A 354 22.87 -16.06 -9.99
N GLY A 355 23.28 -14.94 -9.41
CA GLY A 355 23.07 -13.62 -10.00
C GLY A 355 24.18 -13.20 -10.98
N VAL A 356 24.90 -12.13 -10.66
CA VAL A 356 26.02 -11.63 -11.46
C VAL A 356 27.31 -12.37 -11.09
N ARG A 357 27.94 -13.03 -12.04
CA ARG A 357 29.18 -13.80 -11.84
C ARG A 357 30.25 -13.42 -12.85
N THR A 358 31.41 -13.00 -12.37
CA THR A 358 32.61 -12.81 -13.21
C THR A 358 33.40 -14.11 -13.30
N LYS A 359 33.05 -14.97 -14.26
CA LYS A 359 33.52 -16.36 -14.36
C LYS A 359 34.91 -16.45 -14.93
N ASP A 360 35.23 -15.66 -15.96
CA ASP A 360 36.52 -15.62 -16.64
C ASP A 360 36.83 -14.20 -17.13
N GLY A 361 37.98 -14.01 -17.80
CA GLY A 361 38.38 -12.70 -18.30
C GLY A 361 38.80 -11.71 -17.22
N ALA A 362 38.85 -10.43 -17.61
CA ALA A 362 39.18 -9.29 -16.76
C ALA A 362 38.35 -8.07 -17.17
N GLY A 363 38.03 -7.21 -16.22
CA GLY A 363 37.22 -6.03 -16.56
C GLY A 363 36.69 -5.25 -15.37
N THR A 364 35.80 -4.31 -15.68
CA THR A 364 35.12 -3.49 -14.67
C THR A 364 33.62 -3.42 -14.92
N ILE A 365 32.87 -3.41 -13.84
CA ILE A 365 31.50 -2.91 -13.80
C ILE A 365 31.53 -1.70 -12.87
N ASP A 366 31.34 -0.49 -13.42
CA ASP A 366 31.47 0.72 -12.60
C ASP A 366 30.37 0.80 -11.55
N LYS A 367 29.14 0.36 -11.91
CA LYS A 367 27.99 0.38 -10.99
C LYS A 367 26.99 -0.75 -11.25
N ILE A 368 26.51 -1.35 -10.18
CA ILE A 368 25.32 -2.23 -10.18
C ILE A 368 24.23 -1.57 -9.37
N THR A 369 23.07 -1.37 -9.98
CA THR A 369 21.86 -0.86 -9.32
C THR A 369 20.76 -1.93 -9.36
N MET A 370 20.17 -2.24 -8.20
CA MET A 370 19.02 -3.12 -8.07
C MET A 370 17.96 -2.38 -7.24
N ASN A 371 16.85 -1.99 -7.87
CA ASN A 371 15.80 -1.24 -7.22
C ASN A 371 14.43 -1.83 -7.50
N ASN A 372 13.61 -1.95 -6.46
CA ASN A 372 12.25 -2.51 -6.54
C ASN A 372 12.20 -3.89 -7.21
N ILE A 373 13.16 -4.77 -6.86
CA ILE A 373 13.22 -6.13 -7.40
C ILE A 373 12.80 -7.18 -6.36
N VAL A 374 12.35 -8.32 -6.84
CA VAL A 374 12.18 -9.53 -6.05
C VAL A 374 13.13 -10.59 -6.60
N VAL A 375 14.04 -11.06 -5.76
CA VAL A 375 14.93 -12.19 -6.07
C VAL A 375 14.54 -13.37 -5.21
N ASP A 376 14.12 -14.44 -5.86
CA ASP A 376 13.77 -15.68 -5.18
C ASP A 376 14.49 -16.87 -5.82
N SER A 377 15.14 -17.66 -4.99
CA SER A 377 15.78 -18.92 -5.36
C SER A 377 17.01 -18.78 -6.26
N LEU A 378 18.15 -18.46 -5.63
CA LEU A 378 19.49 -18.64 -6.20
C LEU A 378 20.16 -19.87 -5.55
N GLU A 379 20.40 -20.93 -6.35
CA GLU A 379 20.74 -22.28 -5.85
C GLU A 379 22.04 -22.33 -5.02
N SER A 380 23.18 -22.05 -5.63
CA SER A 380 24.47 -22.32 -4.98
C SER A 380 25.49 -21.21 -5.19
N TYR A 381 25.09 -20.14 -5.85
CA TYR A 381 25.92 -18.96 -6.06
C TYR A 381 25.30 -17.72 -5.41
N ASN A 382 26.12 -16.69 -5.35
CA ASN A 382 25.81 -15.41 -4.72
C ASN A 382 24.86 -14.57 -5.59
N LEU A 383 24.25 -13.54 -5.02
CA LEU A 383 23.63 -12.48 -5.83
C LEU A 383 24.68 -11.79 -6.70
N ILE A 384 25.84 -11.47 -6.13
CA ILE A 384 26.99 -10.91 -6.85
C ILE A 384 28.23 -11.68 -6.45
N TYR A 385 28.95 -12.21 -7.43
CA TYR A 385 30.21 -12.90 -7.23
C TYR A 385 31.31 -12.47 -8.20
N MET A 386 32.23 -11.68 -7.70
CA MET A 386 33.50 -11.39 -8.39
C MET A 386 34.43 -12.60 -8.21
N GLU A 387 34.28 -13.62 -9.05
CA GLU A 387 35.06 -14.87 -8.92
C GLU A 387 36.49 -14.69 -9.40
N LYS A 388 36.70 -13.95 -10.48
CA LYS A 388 38.03 -13.69 -11.03
C LYS A 388 38.68 -12.48 -10.37
N SER A 389 39.98 -12.62 -10.08
CA SER A 389 40.77 -11.60 -9.41
C SER A 389 40.90 -10.28 -10.19
N ASP A 390 40.84 -10.35 -11.51
CA ASP A 390 41.06 -9.22 -12.41
C ASP A 390 39.78 -8.46 -12.79
N TRP A 391 38.66 -8.82 -12.17
CA TRP A 391 37.39 -8.08 -12.28
C TRP A 391 37.21 -7.14 -11.09
N THR A 392 36.69 -5.97 -11.35
CA THR A 392 36.32 -4.97 -10.34
C THR A 392 34.87 -4.57 -10.48
N ILE A 393 34.13 -4.46 -9.37
CA ILE A 393 32.84 -3.78 -9.32
C ILE A 393 33.01 -2.54 -8.45
N GLY A 394 32.70 -1.37 -9.00
CA GLY A 394 32.85 -0.08 -8.33
C GLY A 394 31.80 0.13 -7.26
N ASP A 395 30.60 0.48 -7.64
CA ASP A 395 29.49 0.72 -6.72
C ASP A 395 28.43 -0.37 -6.81
N ILE A 396 27.86 -0.75 -5.67
CA ILE A 396 26.70 -1.63 -5.59
C ILE A 396 25.62 -0.90 -4.79
N HIS A 397 24.48 -0.66 -5.41
CA HIS A 397 23.33 -0.05 -4.76
C HIS A 397 22.09 -0.93 -4.89
N ILE A 398 21.59 -1.42 -3.77
CA ILE A 398 20.42 -2.28 -3.66
C ILE A 398 19.39 -1.55 -2.80
N SER A 399 18.17 -1.38 -3.31
CA SER A 399 17.12 -0.65 -2.60
C SER A 399 15.72 -1.19 -2.88
N ASN A 400 14.81 -1.00 -1.93
CA ASN A 400 13.37 -1.27 -2.07
C ASN A 400 13.08 -2.69 -2.59
N SER A 401 13.81 -3.69 -2.10
CA SER A 401 13.86 -5.01 -2.73
C SER A 401 13.68 -6.14 -1.73
N THR A 402 13.20 -7.28 -2.23
CA THR A 402 13.03 -8.50 -1.44
C THR A 402 13.95 -9.59 -1.96
N PHE A 403 14.66 -10.25 -1.06
CA PHE A 403 15.58 -11.35 -1.33
C PHE A 403 15.21 -12.56 -0.49
N SER A 404 14.98 -13.71 -1.15
CA SER A 404 14.71 -14.97 -0.48
C SER A 404 15.49 -16.12 -1.11
N ASN A 405 15.80 -17.14 -0.32
CA ASN A 405 16.41 -18.41 -0.76
C ASN A 405 17.73 -18.23 -1.54
N ILE A 406 18.71 -17.51 -0.96
CA ILE A 406 20.05 -17.35 -1.58
C ILE A 406 21.04 -18.33 -0.98
N GLY A 407 21.42 -19.33 -1.76
CA GLY A 407 22.16 -20.53 -1.34
C GLY A 407 23.67 -20.36 -1.14
N SER A 408 24.20 -19.14 -1.15
CA SER A 408 25.62 -18.85 -0.85
C SER A 408 25.71 -17.52 -0.09
N SER A 409 26.87 -16.86 -0.07
CA SER A 409 26.99 -15.51 0.47
C SER A 409 26.11 -14.52 -0.32
N PHE A 410 25.68 -13.44 0.28
CA PHE A 410 24.92 -12.41 -0.45
C PHE A 410 25.80 -11.74 -1.52
N ILE A 411 26.92 -11.17 -1.09
CA ILE A 411 27.94 -10.60 -2.01
C ILE A 411 29.28 -11.23 -1.69
N ARG A 412 30.00 -11.69 -2.74
CA ARG A 412 31.32 -12.28 -2.61
C ARG A 412 32.33 -11.68 -3.60
N SER A 413 33.56 -11.48 -3.14
CA SER A 413 34.66 -10.99 -3.97
C SER A 413 35.93 -11.80 -3.77
N ASN A 414 36.54 -12.24 -4.87
CA ASN A 414 37.92 -12.70 -4.96
C ASN A 414 38.78 -11.70 -5.77
N SER A 415 38.26 -10.50 -6.05
CA SER A 415 39.01 -9.43 -6.74
C SER A 415 40.25 -9.02 -5.94
N VAL A 416 41.32 -8.67 -6.64
CA VAL A 416 42.50 -8.01 -6.05
C VAL A 416 42.35 -6.50 -5.96
N ASN A 417 41.25 -5.96 -6.48
CA ASN A 417 40.93 -4.54 -6.49
C ASN A 417 39.82 -4.24 -5.49
N ASP A 418 39.88 -3.05 -4.92
CA ASP A 418 38.86 -2.56 -4.00
C ASP A 418 37.52 -2.31 -4.74
N THR A 419 36.41 -2.58 -4.02
CA THR A 419 35.08 -2.07 -4.34
C THR A 419 34.96 -0.65 -3.75
N ARG A 420 34.31 0.29 -4.44
CA ARG A 420 34.19 1.66 -3.94
C ARG A 420 33.15 1.77 -2.84
N SER A 421 31.91 1.39 -3.10
CA SER A 421 30.82 1.48 -2.12
C SER A 421 29.81 0.34 -2.24
N ILE A 422 29.18 0.00 -1.13
CA ILE A 422 28.01 -0.89 -1.09
C ILE A 422 26.93 -0.23 -0.25
N ILE A 423 25.76 -0.01 -0.85
CA ILE A 423 24.58 0.52 -0.16
C ILE A 423 23.45 -0.51 -0.29
N VAL A 424 22.88 -0.93 0.84
CA VAL A 424 21.73 -1.82 0.89
C VAL A 424 20.69 -1.18 1.79
N GLU A 425 19.55 -0.82 1.22
CA GLU A 425 18.56 -0.05 1.93
C GLU A 425 17.12 -0.46 1.64
N SER A 426 16.25 -0.26 2.64
CA SER A 426 14.81 -0.47 2.49
C SER A 426 14.47 -1.84 1.88
N SER A 427 15.15 -2.89 2.33
CA SER A 427 15.05 -4.21 1.72
C SER A 427 14.74 -5.30 2.74
N THR A 428 14.06 -6.36 2.31
CA THR A 428 13.65 -7.52 3.10
C THR A 428 14.48 -8.73 2.71
N PHE A 429 15.00 -9.44 3.70
CA PHE A 429 15.88 -10.60 3.52
C PHE A 429 15.32 -11.78 4.32
N TYR A 430 15.13 -12.91 3.66
CA TYR A 430 14.69 -14.16 4.28
C TYR A 430 15.40 -15.33 3.64
N GLU A 431 16.03 -16.20 4.46
CA GLU A 431 16.86 -17.29 3.96
C GLU A 431 17.98 -16.81 3.00
N VAL A 432 18.60 -15.69 3.36
CA VAL A 432 19.74 -15.11 2.63
C VAL A 432 21.03 -15.41 3.36
N ALA A 433 22.02 -15.91 2.63
CA ALA A 433 23.19 -16.65 3.02
C ALA A 433 22.84 -18.06 3.55
N HIS A 434 23.50 -19.05 2.94
CA HIS A 434 23.42 -20.45 3.37
C HIS A 434 24.09 -20.62 4.75
N SER A 435 23.61 -21.58 5.54
CA SER A 435 24.24 -21.98 6.80
C SER A 435 25.76 -22.07 6.68
N GLY A 436 26.45 -21.40 7.58
CA GLY A 436 27.90 -21.30 7.61
C GLY A 436 28.57 -20.35 6.61
N ARG A 437 27.81 -19.64 5.77
CA ARG A 437 28.31 -18.63 4.83
C ARG A 437 28.26 -17.23 5.42
N ASN A 438 29.13 -16.34 4.88
CA ASN A 438 29.12 -14.94 5.26
C ASN A 438 28.05 -14.16 4.45
N ILE A 439 27.47 -13.12 5.01
CA ILE A 439 26.67 -12.15 4.24
C ILE A 439 27.58 -11.46 3.21
N PHE A 440 28.72 -10.92 3.66
CA PHE A 440 29.75 -10.31 2.83
C PHE A 440 31.04 -11.13 2.92
N ASP A 441 31.57 -11.63 1.79
CA ASP A 441 32.70 -12.55 1.77
C ASP A 441 33.80 -12.08 0.82
N TRP A 442 34.86 -11.47 1.36
CA TRP A 442 36.04 -11.03 0.62
C TRP A 442 37.18 -12.02 0.84
N GLY A 443 37.63 -12.61 -0.24
CA GLY A 443 38.61 -13.71 -0.22
C GLY A 443 40.06 -13.26 -0.38
N GLN A 444 40.35 -11.98 -0.63
CA GLN A 444 41.70 -11.47 -0.82
C GLN A 444 42.12 -10.54 0.33
N ASP A 445 43.31 -10.80 0.89
CA ASP A 445 43.83 -10.01 1.99
C ASP A 445 44.08 -8.57 1.57
N GLY A 446 43.63 -7.62 2.39
CA GLY A 446 43.88 -6.18 2.19
C GLY A 446 42.96 -5.50 1.18
N VAL A 447 42.08 -6.22 0.51
CA VAL A 447 41.04 -5.67 -0.37
C VAL A 447 39.83 -5.26 0.46
N ASN A 448 39.28 -4.09 0.19
CA ASN A 448 38.22 -3.50 1.02
C ASN A 448 37.11 -2.87 0.18
N VAL A 449 36.09 -2.35 0.88
CA VAL A 449 35.11 -1.40 0.33
C VAL A 449 35.52 -0.01 0.83
N THR A 450 36.08 0.82 -0.07
CA THR A 450 36.82 2.05 0.32
C THR A 450 35.97 3.12 0.96
N ASP A 451 34.73 3.32 0.46
CA ASP A 451 33.75 4.26 1.01
C ASP A 451 32.82 3.61 2.03
N GLY A 452 33.04 2.30 2.29
CA GLY A 452 32.32 1.52 3.30
C GLY A 452 31.03 0.87 2.79
N ILE A 453 30.39 0.15 3.72
CA ILE A 453 29.13 -0.54 3.53
C ILE A 453 28.04 0.14 4.36
N VAL A 454 26.97 0.57 3.71
CA VAL A 454 25.79 1.19 4.35
C VAL A 454 24.63 0.19 4.35
N LEU A 455 24.11 -0.14 5.53
CA LEU A 455 22.91 -0.94 5.70
C LEU A 455 21.88 -0.09 6.45
N ARG A 456 20.75 0.22 5.81
CA ARG A 456 19.70 1.05 6.45
C ARG A 456 18.28 0.61 6.10
N ASN A 457 17.39 0.73 7.08
CA ASN A 457 15.96 0.44 6.93
C ASN A 457 15.68 -0.98 6.41
N ASN A 458 16.51 -1.96 6.76
CA ASN A 458 16.34 -3.34 6.30
C ASN A 458 15.68 -4.22 7.36
N ILE A 459 15.06 -5.33 6.92
CA ILE A 459 14.60 -6.42 7.80
C ILE A 459 15.29 -7.71 7.35
N TRP A 460 15.90 -8.42 8.30
CA TRP A 460 16.62 -9.66 8.09
C TRP A 460 15.98 -10.79 8.88
N GLY A 461 15.50 -11.82 8.20
CA GLY A 461 15.09 -13.08 8.76
C GLY A 461 16.25 -14.06 8.89
N ARG A 462 15.92 -15.34 9.18
CA ARG A 462 16.88 -16.43 9.32
C ARG A 462 17.74 -16.63 8.07
N GLY A 463 18.88 -17.32 8.23
CA GLY A 463 19.69 -17.83 7.12
C GLY A 463 19.02 -19.02 6.42
N TRP A 464 19.58 -19.47 5.28
CA TRP A 464 19.01 -20.58 4.51
C TRP A 464 19.64 -21.91 4.89
N ASN A 465 18.83 -22.89 5.26
CA ASN A 465 19.25 -24.26 5.46
C ASN A 465 18.82 -25.18 4.31
N THR A 466 19.71 -25.44 3.38
CA THR A 466 19.46 -26.35 2.25
C THR A 466 19.57 -27.83 2.61
N ALA A 467 20.14 -28.16 3.77
CA ALA A 467 20.39 -29.54 4.18
C ALA A 467 19.26 -30.20 4.98
N GLY A 468 18.25 -29.39 5.42
CA GLY A 468 17.14 -29.87 6.23
C GLY A 468 17.53 -30.26 7.66
N GLU A 469 18.62 -29.71 8.19
CA GLU A 469 19.18 -30.03 9.52
C GLU A 469 18.78 -29.02 10.61
N GLU A 470 17.88 -28.11 10.31
CA GLU A 470 17.47 -26.99 11.21
C GLU A 470 18.65 -26.10 11.69
N ASP A 471 19.71 -26.01 10.90
CA ASP A 471 20.86 -25.16 11.13
C ASP A 471 20.78 -23.94 10.21
N TYR A 472 20.33 -22.80 10.74
CA TYR A 472 20.16 -21.52 10.04
C TYR A 472 21.28 -20.52 10.33
N GLY A 473 22.30 -20.92 11.11
CA GLY A 473 23.40 -20.05 11.53
C GLY A 473 24.27 -19.60 10.36
N ILE A 474 24.43 -18.29 10.21
CA ILE A 474 25.24 -17.63 9.19
C ILE A 474 26.40 -16.86 9.82
N LYS A 475 27.23 -16.23 9.00
CA LYS A 475 28.32 -15.35 9.44
C LYS A 475 28.12 -13.95 8.86
N GLY A 476 28.64 -12.92 9.54
CA GLY A 476 28.54 -11.55 9.12
C GLY A 476 29.43 -11.26 7.92
N PHE A 477 30.72 -11.01 8.12
CA PHE A 477 31.64 -10.68 7.03
C PHE A 477 32.96 -11.45 7.14
N ASN A 478 33.70 -11.49 6.04
CA ASN A 478 35.05 -12.01 5.97
C ASN A 478 35.92 -11.09 5.13
N GLY A 479 37.17 -10.84 5.53
CA GLY A 479 38.17 -10.10 4.76
C GLY A 479 37.90 -8.60 4.60
N LEU A 480 37.06 -8.01 5.47
CA LEU A 480 36.64 -6.59 5.42
C LEU A 480 36.99 -5.84 6.72
N GLU A 481 38.10 -6.22 7.37
CA GLU A 481 38.49 -5.68 8.68
C GLU A 481 38.80 -4.18 8.65
N ASN A 482 39.13 -3.62 7.47
CA ASN A 482 39.39 -2.19 7.28
C ASN A 482 38.24 -1.44 6.59
N THR A 483 37.10 -2.10 6.38
CA THR A 483 35.90 -1.49 5.80
C THR A 483 35.01 -0.93 6.90
N SER A 484 34.53 0.28 6.75
CA SER A 484 33.56 0.88 7.64
C SER A 484 32.14 0.35 7.35
N PHE A 485 31.36 0.09 8.43
CA PHE A 485 29.95 -0.21 8.33
C PHE A 485 29.13 0.94 8.92
N THR A 486 28.20 1.47 8.15
CA THR A 486 27.19 2.45 8.61
C THR A 486 25.85 1.76 8.72
N LEU A 487 25.30 1.74 9.93
CA LEU A 487 24.09 0.98 10.25
C LEU A 487 22.99 1.90 10.76
N GLU A 488 21.80 1.85 10.15
CA GLU A 488 20.67 2.66 10.55
C GLU A 488 19.35 1.87 10.38
N ASN A 489 18.56 1.74 11.47
CA ASN A 489 17.24 1.14 11.45
C ASN A 489 17.15 -0.24 10.78
N ASN A 490 18.15 -1.11 11.04
CA ASN A 490 18.10 -2.50 10.58
C ASN A 490 17.48 -3.38 11.66
N TRP A 491 16.53 -4.21 11.29
CA TRP A 491 15.84 -5.16 12.15
C TRP A 491 16.28 -6.58 11.83
N GLY A 492 16.49 -7.38 12.86
CA GLY A 492 16.67 -8.82 12.75
C GLY A 492 15.55 -9.55 13.48
N THR A 493 15.09 -10.67 12.97
CA THR A 493 14.20 -11.59 13.70
C THR A 493 14.97 -12.37 14.76
N GLU A 494 14.28 -13.01 15.72
CA GLU A 494 14.92 -13.79 16.79
C GLU A 494 15.73 -14.97 16.25
N ASP A 495 15.31 -15.55 15.12
CA ASP A 495 15.96 -16.67 14.44
C ASP A 495 17.06 -16.24 13.44
N LEU A 496 17.41 -14.96 13.34
CA LEU A 496 18.61 -14.48 12.66
C LEU A 496 19.83 -14.79 13.54
N ASP A 497 20.47 -15.93 13.29
CA ASP A 497 21.66 -16.37 14.02
C ASP A 497 22.96 -16.03 13.26
N ILE A 498 23.63 -14.94 13.65
CA ILE A 498 24.97 -14.58 13.16
C ILE A 498 25.99 -15.04 14.21
N TYR A 499 26.45 -16.28 14.10
CA TYR A 499 27.24 -16.94 15.14
C TYR A 499 28.76 -16.61 15.10
N SER A 500 29.26 -15.99 14.04
CA SER A 500 30.66 -15.53 13.95
C SER A 500 30.85 -14.43 12.92
N ASN A 501 31.99 -13.74 12.96
CA ASN A 501 32.36 -12.64 12.07
C ASN A 501 31.24 -11.56 12.05
N GLU A 502 30.73 -11.24 13.22
CA GLU A 502 29.61 -10.32 13.38
C GLU A 502 29.93 -8.94 12.80
N ILE A 503 28.96 -8.32 12.16
CA ILE A 503 29.02 -6.92 11.78
C ILE A 503 28.75 -6.09 13.05
N PRO A 504 29.72 -5.28 13.53
CA PRO A 504 29.57 -4.60 14.81
C PRO A 504 28.33 -3.70 14.88
N GLY A 505 27.40 -4.02 15.80
CA GLY A 505 26.17 -3.27 15.99
C GLY A 505 25.02 -3.63 15.04
N PHE A 506 25.16 -4.69 14.28
CA PHE A 506 24.10 -5.23 13.42
C PHE A 506 23.45 -6.50 14.03
N PRO A 507 22.12 -6.65 13.98
CA PRO A 507 21.15 -5.61 13.57
C PRO A 507 21.03 -4.50 14.63
N ASN A 508 20.47 -3.31 14.26
CA ASN A 508 20.24 -2.21 15.19
C ASN A 508 19.14 -2.55 16.20
N PHE A 509 18.14 -3.32 15.77
CA PHE A 509 16.99 -3.74 16.55
C PHE A 509 16.68 -5.22 16.32
N THR A 510 16.13 -5.88 17.33
CA THR A 510 15.66 -7.26 17.23
C THR A 510 14.14 -7.31 17.40
N TYR A 511 13.48 -8.00 16.49
CA TYR A 511 12.09 -8.44 16.65
C TYR A 511 12.07 -9.66 17.57
N GLY A 512 11.17 -9.66 18.56
CA GLY A 512 11.16 -10.66 19.64
C GLY A 512 10.50 -11.99 19.30
N GLY A 513 10.35 -12.33 18.03
CA GLY A 513 9.84 -13.59 17.50
C GLY A 513 10.60 -14.05 16.27
N PRO A 514 10.41 -15.31 15.82
CA PRO A 514 11.01 -15.83 14.61
C PRO A 514 10.41 -15.17 13.35
N SER A 515 11.04 -15.42 12.21
CA SER A 515 10.62 -14.93 10.90
C SER A 515 9.17 -15.28 10.55
N GLU A 516 8.73 -16.49 10.91
CA GLU A 516 7.38 -16.99 10.64
C GLU A 516 6.28 -16.27 11.46
N ASP A 517 6.63 -15.67 12.59
CA ASP A 517 5.70 -14.85 13.40
C ASP A 517 5.62 -13.40 12.86
N LEU A 518 6.71 -12.92 12.25
CA LEU A 518 6.76 -11.57 11.70
C LEU A 518 5.95 -11.45 10.41
N TRP A 519 6.07 -12.43 9.51
CA TRP A 519 5.46 -12.41 8.18
C TRP A 519 4.35 -13.46 8.03
N VAL A 520 3.42 -13.21 7.12
CA VAL A 520 2.23 -14.06 6.88
C VAL A 520 2.62 -15.44 6.37
N ALA A 521 3.47 -15.51 5.34
CA ALA A 521 3.92 -16.77 4.76
C ALA A 521 5.26 -16.59 4.01
N PRO A 522 6.37 -16.36 4.73
CA PRO A 522 7.67 -16.07 4.11
C PRO A 522 8.19 -17.20 3.21
N ASP A 523 7.90 -18.47 3.52
CA ASP A 523 8.23 -19.62 2.68
C ASP A 523 7.51 -19.62 1.32
N ASN A 524 6.43 -18.84 1.19
CA ASN A 524 5.68 -18.64 -0.05
C ASN A 524 5.89 -17.23 -0.63
N SER A 525 6.95 -16.54 -0.22
CA SER A 525 7.29 -15.17 -0.65
C SER A 525 6.22 -14.13 -0.30
N ASP A 526 5.38 -14.39 0.71
CA ASP A 526 4.45 -13.41 1.28
C ASP A 526 5.05 -12.79 2.56
N PHE A 527 5.61 -11.59 2.39
CA PHE A 527 6.24 -10.83 3.47
C PHE A 527 5.34 -9.73 4.04
N ASN A 528 4.03 -9.78 3.79
CA ASN A 528 3.09 -8.96 4.55
C ASN A 528 3.23 -9.24 6.04
N PHE A 529 3.13 -8.21 6.87
CA PHE A 529 3.30 -8.37 8.31
C PHE A 529 2.14 -9.15 8.93
N GLY A 530 2.45 -10.32 9.50
CA GLY A 530 1.53 -11.11 10.33
C GLY A 530 1.34 -10.46 11.71
N ASP A 531 2.42 -9.90 12.29
CA ASP A 531 2.37 -9.16 13.54
C ASP A 531 2.10 -7.66 13.31
N SER A 532 0.86 -7.26 13.52
CA SER A 532 0.44 -5.86 13.41
C SER A 532 1.06 -4.93 14.48
N SER A 533 1.68 -5.48 15.53
CA SER A 533 2.36 -4.72 16.60
C SER A 533 3.81 -4.39 16.27
N PHE A 534 4.38 -4.94 15.20
CA PHE A 534 5.77 -4.69 14.82
C PHE A 534 6.02 -3.21 14.54
N SER A 535 6.93 -2.60 15.30
CA SER A 535 7.18 -1.16 15.23
C SER A 535 7.92 -0.71 13.97
N GLY A 536 8.66 -1.61 13.30
CA GLY A 536 9.37 -1.34 12.05
C GLY A 536 8.50 -1.36 10.79
N LYS A 537 7.24 -1.77 10.87
CA LYS A 537 6.35 -2.02 9.72
C LYS A 537 6.10 -0.83 8.79
N TYR A 538 6.37 0.40 9.24
CA TYR A 538 6.14 1.61 8.44
C TYR A 538 7.40 2.12 7.72
N ASN A 539 8.60 1.73 8.18
CA ASN A 539 9.84 2.36 7.75
C ASN A 539 11.02 1.40 7.54
N ALA A 540 10.84 0.12 7.77
CA ALA A 540 11.86 -0.90 7.53
C ALA A 540 11.38 -1.95 6.51
N GLY A 541 12.33 -2.67 5.89
CA GLY A 541 12.05 -3.64 4.84
C GLY A 541 11.68 -3.01 3.50
N ASP A 542 11.35 -3.86 2.55
CA ASP A 542 10.88 -3.47 1.23
C ASP A 542 9.55 -2.70 1.34
N PRO A 543 9.43 -1.50 0.75
CA PRO A 543 8.20 -0.69 0.78
C PRO A 543 6.94 -1.44 0.32
N ARG A 544 7.09 -2.43 -0.56
CA ARG A 544 6.01 -3.29 -1.07
C ARG A 544 5.18 -3.96 0.04
N TRP A 545 5.81 -4.24 1.18
CA TRP A 545 5.23 -4.96 2.30
C TRP A 545 4.88 -4.07 3.48
N ARG A 546 5.24 -2.79 3.42
CA ARG A 546 5.00 -1.86 4.53
C ARG A 546 3.52 -1.62 4.76
N ALA A 547 3.17 -1.44 6.03
CA ALA A 547 1.82 -1.01 6.38
C ALA A 547 1.58 0.44 5.92
N GLU A 548 0.37 0.74 5.51
CA GLU A 548 -0.06 2.12 5.25
C GLU A 548 -0.20 2.89 6.58
N LEU A 549 0.08 4.19 6.56
CA LEU A 549 0.00 5.09 7.74
C LEU A 549 -1.44 5.47 8.04
#